data_c4868a7217bd85db98571a4c86d557f3
#
_entry.id   c4868a7217bd85db98571a4c86d557f3
#
_cell.length_a   1.000
_cell.length_b   1.000
_cell.length_c   1.000
_cell.angle_alpha   90.00
_cell.angle_beta   90.00
_cell.angle_gamma   90.00
#
_symmetry.space_group_name_H-M   'P 1'
#
loop_
_entity.id
_entity.type
_entity.pdbx_description
1 polymer ?
#
loop_
_entity_poly.entity_id
_entity_poly.type
_entity_poly.pdbx_seq_one_letter_code
_entity_poly.pdbx_strand_id
1 'polypeptide(L)'
;MTAVLWLNLVGLSAEQIGEHTPHLAEWARQGSMAPMGGILPGVTCSAQATLLTGTLPRDHGAVANGWLDRRSMEVGLWRQSNHWVQGEKIYETARRRDPAFRCAKLFWWWNMGAAVDWSITPRPYYPADGRKIPAVYSWPPAYGQDLEQAIGPFPFFDFWGPKAGLPSSRWIAEA
;
A
#
# COMPACT_ATOMS: atom_id res chain seq x y z
N MET A 1 6.75 -21.62 -12.45
CA MET A 1 6.03 -20.76 -11.48
C MET A 1 6.02 -19.35 -12.07
N THR A 2 4.83 -18.76 -12.27
CA THR A 2 4.72 -17.39 -12.82
C THR A 2 4.68 -16.43 -11.67
N ALA A 3 5.64 -15.51 -11.59
CA ALA A 3 5.63 -14.41 -10.63
C ALA A 3 4.84 -13.23 -11.20
N VAL A 4 4.07 -12.55 -10.35
CA VAL A 4 3.32 -11.32 -10.69
C VAL A 4 3.79 -10.22 -9.78
N LEU A 5 4.23 -9.11 -10.37
CA LEU A 5 4.54 -7.88 -9.67
C LEU A 5 3.42 -6.86 -9.92
N TRP A 6 2.79 -6.38 -8.85
CA TRP A 6 1.80 -5.31 -8.92
C TRP A 6 2.36 -4.03 -8.34
N LEU A 7 2.68 -3.08 -9.19
CA LEU A 7 3.18 -1.75 -8.81
C LEU A 7 2.05 -0.74 -8.77
N ASN A 8 1.88 -0.07 -7.63
CA ASN A 8 0.99 1.07 -7.48
C ASN A 8 1.82 2.36 -7.44
N LEU A 9 1.95 3.03 -8.57
CA LEU A 9 2.68 4.28 -8.72
C LEU A 9 1.72 5.47 -8.49
N VAL A 10 1.69 5.95 -7.26
CA VAL A 10 0.78 7.03 -6.85
C VAL A 10 1.17 8.34 -7.52
N GLY A 11 0.18 9.05 -8.09
CA GLY A 11 0.39 10.34 -8.75
C GLY A 11 0.89 10.24 -10.21
N LEU A 12 1.09 9.03 -10.73
CA LEU A 12 1.42 8.83 -12.15
C LEU A 12 0.14 8.72 -12.97
N SER A 13 0.04 9.52 -14.03
CA SER A 13 -1.02 9.44 -15.04
C SER A 13 -0.46 8.91 -16.38
N ALA A 14 -1.35 8.46 -17.26
CA ALA A 14 -0.96 7.98 -18.59
C ALA A 14 -0.18 9.01 -19.40
N GLU A 15 -0.49 10.28 -19.24
CA GLU A 15 0.18 11.41 -19.94
C GLU A 15 1.64 11.59 -19.51
N GLN A 16 2.02 11.08 -18.35
CA GLN A 16 3.40 11.14 -17.84
C GLN A 16 4.26 9.95 -18.31
N ILE A 17 3.67 8.99 -19.01
CA ILE A 17 4.41 7.84 -19.59
C ILE A 17 5.01 8.26 -20.92
N GLY A 18 6.33 8.44 -20.97
CA GLY A 18 7.03 8.94 -22.14
C GLY A 18 8.50 9.18 -21.88
N GLU A 19 9.01 10.28 -22.41
CA GLU A 19 10.43 10.65 -22.35
C GLU A 19 11.02 10.61 -20.93
N HIS A 20 10.25 11.09 -19.92
CA HIS A 20 10.70 11.16 -18.54
C HIS A 20 10.48 9.85 -17.76
N THR A 21 9.85 8.84 -18.36
CA THR A 21 9.59 7.52 -17.78
C THR A 21 9.94 6.42 -18.79
N PRO A 22 11.19 6.34 -19.28
CA PRO A 22 11.56 5.51 -20.44
C PRO A 22 11.30 4.03 -20.21
N HIS A 23 11.50 3.50 -19.01
CA HIS A 23 11.21 2.10 -18.69
C HIS A 23 9.71 1.78 -18.72
N LEU A 24 8.87 2.69 -18.20
CA LEU A 24 7.42 2.51 -18.27
C LEU A 24 6.91 2.65 -19.71
N ALA A 25 7.47 3.56 -20.48
CA ALA A 25 7.17 3.71 -21.90
C ALA A 25 7.52 2.45 -22.69
N GLU A 26 8.65 1.80 -22.36
CA GLU A 26 9.05 0.54 -22.94
C GLU A 26 8.10 -0.60 -22.58
N TRP A 27 7.73 -0.73 -21.30
CA TRP A 27 6.75 -1.72 -20.89
C TRP A 27 5.37 -1.50 -21.53
N ALA A 28 4.94 -0.24 -21.69
CA ALA A 28 3.69 0.07 -22.38
C ALA A 28 3.70 -0.37 -23.84
N ARG A 29 4.88 -0.32 -24.52
CA ARG A 29 5.03 -0.81 -25.91
C ARG A 29 5.02 -2.34 -26.02
N GLN A 30 5.57 -3.01 -25.01
CA GLN A 30 5.64 -4.48 -24.98
C GLN A 30 4.38 -5.15 -24.42
N GLY A 31 3.58 -4.40 -23.67
CA GLY A 31 2.39 -4.86 -22.98
C GLY A 31 1.12 -4.19 -23.50
N SER A 32 0.23 -3.91 -22.54
CA SER A 32 -1.03 -3.22 -22.81
C SER A 32 -1.19 -2.05 -21.85
N MET A 33 -1.74 -0.96 -22.34
CA MET A 33 -2.09 0.22 -21.53
C MET A 33 -3.55 0.55 -21.72
N ALA A 34 -4.25 0.76 -20.61
CA ALA A 34 -5.66 1.18 -20.63
C ALA A 34 -5.92 2.24 -19.56
N PRO A 35 -6.78 3.21 -19.81
CA PRO A 35 -7.23 4.14 -18.78
C PRO A 35 -8.05 3.40 -17.73
N MET A 36 -7.87 3.78 -16.48
CA MET A 36 -8.66 3.27 -15.36
C MET A 36 -9.59 4.37 -14.85
N GLY A 37 -10.86 4.03 -14.62
CA GLY A 37 -11.83 4.94 -14.05
C GLY A 37 -11.44 5.38 -12.63
N GLY A 38 -11.79 6.63 -12.29
CA GLY A 38 -11.51 7.18 -10.97
C GLY A 38 -12.38 6.56 -9.87
N ILE A 39 -11.84 6.52 -8.67
CA ILE A 39 -12.53 6.15 -7.45
C ILE A 39 -12.82 7.43 -6.66
N LEU A 40 -14.03 7.59 -6.13
CA LEU A 40 -14.40 8.71 -5.28
C LEU A 40 -14.67 8.26 -3.85
N PRO A 41 -13.96 8.84 -2.87
CA PRO A 41 -12.83 9.77 -3.01
C PRO A 41 -11.54 9.06 -3.46
N GLY A 42 -10.76 9.70 -4.32
CA GLY A 42 -9.50 9.20 -4.85
C GLY A 42 -8.34 9.38 -3.87
N VAL A 43 -8.44 8.79 -2.69
CA VAL A 43 -7.43 8.87 -1.61
C VAL A 43 -6.89 7.49 -1.27
N THR A 44 -5.76 7.42 -0.58
CA THR A 44 -5.00 6.19 -0.34
C THR A 44 -5.85 5.03 0.17
N CYS A 45 -6.63 5.25 1.22
CA CYS A 45 -7.36 4.15 1.88
C CYS A 45 -8.47 3.59 1.01
N SER A 46 -9.30 4.44 0.39
CA SER A 46 -10.39 4.00 -0.50
C SER A 46 -9.86 3.41 -1.80
N ALA A 47 -8.89 4.06 -2.44
CA ALA A 47 -8.33 3.61 -3.70
C ALA A 47 -7.65 2.23 -3.55
N GLN A 48 -6.79 2.05 -2.55
CA GLN A 48 -6.10 0.79 -2.36
C GLN A 48 -7.04 -0.34 -1.89
N ALA A 49 -8.07 -0.04 -1.10
CA ALA A 49 -9.10 -1.03 -0.78
C ALA A 49 -9.86 -1.48 -2.03
N THR A 50 -10.24 -0.55 -2.90
CA THR A 50 -10.89 -0.87 -4.19
C THR A 50 -9.98 -1.72 -5.09
N LEU A 51 -8.70 -1.37 -5.22
CA LEU A 51 -7.74 -2.14 -6.00
C LEU A 51 -7.55 -3.56 -5.45
N LEU A 52 -7.55 -3.73 -4.12
CA LEU A 52 -7.36 -5.03 -3.49
C LEU A 52 -8.61 -5.93 -3.57
N THR A 53 -9.81 -5.36 -3.59
CA THR A 53 -11.08 -6.10 -3.51
C THR A 53 -11.84 -6.16 -4.83
N GLY A 54 -11.55 -5.25 -5.78
CA GLY A 54 -12.36 -5.08 -6.99
C GLY A 54 -13.76 -4.50 -6.73
N THR A 55 -14.01 -3.94 -5.53
CA THR A 55 -15.31 -3.40 -5.13
C THR A 55 -15.22 -1.90 -4.82
N LEU A 56 -16.35 -1.22 -4.71
CA LEU A 56 -16.40 0.22 -4.43
C LEU A 56 -16.37 0.53 -2.93
N PRO A 57 -16.06 1.78 -2.52
CA PRO A 57 -16.04 2.19 -1.11
C PRO A 57 -17.31 1.87 -0.32
N ARG A 58 -18.48 1.92 -0.95
CA ARG A 58 -19.75 1.53 -0.32
C ARG A 58 -19.83 0.04 0.07
N ASP A 59 -19.06 -0.80 -0.64
CA ASP A 59 -19.10 -2.26 -0.46
C ASP A 59 -17.98 -2.71 0.49
N HIS A 60 -16.74 -2.20 0.30
CA HIS A 60 -15.61 -2.58 1.15
C HIS A 60 -15.48 -1.74 2.43
N GLY A 61 -16.23 -0.66 2.60
CA GLY A 61 -16.33 0.13 3.82
C GLY A 61 -15.19 1.13 4.09
N ALA A 62 -14.10 1.11 3.33
CA ALA A 62 -13.01 2.08 3.47
C ALA A 62 -13.31 3.33 2.64
N VAL A 63 -14.07 4.25 3.19
CA VAL A 63 -14.69 5.37 2.44
C VAL A 63 -13.80 6.60 2.29
N ALA A 64 -12.71 6.71 3.07
CA ALA A 64 -11.77 7.83 3.02
C ALA A 64 -10.48 7.49 3.77
N ASN A 65 -9.52 8.44 3.91
CA ASN A 65 -8.37 8.29 4.80
C ASN A 65 -8.75 8.44 6.29
N GLY A 66 -9.97 8.89 6.56
CA GLY A 66 -10.57 8.95 7.89
C GLY A 66 -12.08 9.04 7.79
N TRP A 67 -12.78 8.41 8.74
CA TRP A 67 -14.24 8.43 8.81
C TRP A 67 -14.75 8.20 10.23
N LEU A 68 -15.98 8.62 10.47
CA LEU A 68 -16.70 8.33 11.70
C LEU A 68 -17.14 6.86 11.70
N ASP A 69 -16.67 6.11 12.69
CA ASP A 69 -17.24 4.79 12.99
C ASP A 69 -18.51 4.99 13.81
N ARG A 70 -19.66 4.69 13.20
CA ARG A 70 -20.97 4.88 13.83
C ARG A 70 -21.26 3.91 14.98
N ARG A 71 -20.49 2.84 15.13
CA ARG A 71 -20.66 1.88 16.23
C ARG A 71 -19.95 2.37 17.49
N SER A 72 -18.71 2.85 17.35
CA SER A 72 -17.93 3.40 18.47
C SER A 72 -18.12 4.91 18.64
N MET A 73 -18.74 5.60 17.66
CA MET A 73 -18.85 7.06 17.58
C MET A 73 -17.50 7.76 17.62
N GLU A 74 -16.46 7.10 17.08
CA GLU A 74 -15.10 7.60 17.02
C GLU A 74 -14.69 7.93 15.59
N VAL A 75 -13.96 9.03 15.41
CA VAL A 75 -13.29 9.33 14.14
C VAL A 75 -11.95 8.60 14.10
N GLY A 76 -11.82 7.64 13.20
CA GLY A 76 -10.57 6.94 12.95
C GLY A 76 -9.87 7.51 11.73
N LEU A 77 -8.66 8.05 11.91
CA LEU A 77 -7.79 8.50 10.83
C LEU A 77 -6.73 7.44 10.51
N TRP A 78 -6.45 7.24 9.22
CA TRP A 78 -5.34 6.41 8.76
C TRP A 78 -5.34 4.99 9.37
N ARG A 79 -6.51 4.38 9.49
CA ARG A 79 -6.65 2.99 9.96
C ARG A 79 -5.88 2.07 9.02
N GLN A 80 -5.11 1.11 9.57
CA GLN A 80 -4.23 0.25 8.78
C GLN A 80 -4.59 -1.24 8.87
N SER A 81 -5.46 -1.62 9.81
CA SER A 81 -5.86 -3.01 9.94
C SER A 81 -6.67 -3.46 8.73
N ASN A 82 -6.28 -4.60 8.16
CA ASN A 82 -7.00 -5.25 7.06
C ASN A 82 -8.46 -5.61 7.41
N HIS A 83 -8.76 -5.74 8.70
CA HIS A 83 -10.11 -6.00 9.23
C HIS A 83 -11.15 -4.93 8.83
N TRP A 84 -10.71 -3.68 8.61
CA TRP A 84 -11.60 -2.59 8.21
C TRP A 84 -12.08 -2.66 6.76
N VAL A 85 -11.41 -3.48 5.93
CA VAL A 85 -11.75 -3.65 4.53
C VAL A 85 -12.62 -4.90 4.38
N GLN A 86 -13.88 -4.71 4.06
CA GLN A 86 -14.80 -5.80 3.80
C GLN A 86 -14.53 -6.45 2.44
N GLY A 87 -14.99 -7.69 2.29
CA GLY A 87 -14.80 -8.45 1.06
C GLY A 87 -13.45 -9.16 0.98
N GLU A 88 -13.36 -10.12 0.08
CA GLU A 88 -12.17 -10.92 -0.18
C GLU A 88 -11.15 -10.09 -0.98
N LYS A 89 -9.87 -10.15 -0.61
CA LYS A 89 -8.78 -9.47 -1.32
C LYS A 89 -8.18 -10.42 -2.35
N ILE A 90 -7.63 -9.86 -3.41
CA ILE A 90 -7.07 -10.62 -4.54
C ILE A 90 -6.06 -11.69 -4.10
N TYR A 91 -5.22 -11.40 -3.10
CA TYR A 91 -4.25 -12.37 -2.57
C TYR A 91 -4.90 -13.50 -1.76
N GLU A 92 -6.05 -13.25 -1.13
CA GLU A 92 -6.85 -14.27 -0.45
C GLU A 92 -7.48 -15.22 -1.47
N THR A 93 -8.02 -14.65 -2.54
CA THR A 93 -8.54 -15.44 -3.69
C THR A 93 -7.45 -16.29 -4.33
N ALA A 94 -6.26 -15.72 -4.55
CA ALA A 94 -5.13 -16.44 -5.13
C ALA A 94 -4.71 -17.60 -4.25
N ARG A 95 -4.57 -17.40 -2.95
CA ARG A 95 -4.21 -18.46 -1.98
C ARG A 95 -5.27 -19.54 -1.87
N ARG A 96 -6.55 -19.20 -1.97
CA ARG A 96 -7.65 -20.19 -1.98
C ARG A 96 -7.62 -21.07 -3.23
N ARG A 97 -7.17 -20.50 -4.36
CA ARG A 97 -7.02 -21.27 -5.63
C ARG A 97 -5.75 -22.10 -5.67
N ASP A 98 -4.69 -21.61 -5.08
CA ASP A 98 -3.39 -22.28 -4.99
C ASP A 98 -2.82 -22.13 -3.57
N PRO A 99 -2.90 -23.18 -2.73
CA PRO A 99 -2.32 -23.16 -1.37
C PRO A 99 -0.82 -22.93 -1.32
N ALA A 100 -0.09 -23.16 -2.45
CA ALA A 100 1.33 -22.87 -2.55
C ALA A 100 1.64 -21.41 -2.90
N PHE A 101 0.61 -20.61 -3.22
CA PHE A 101 0.76 -19.18 -3.52
C PHE A 101 1.40 -18.42 -2.35
N ARG A 102 2.40 -17.61 -2.68
CA ARG A 102 3.08 -16.72 -1.74
C ARG A 102 2.87 -15.27 -2.14
N CYS A 103 2.72 -14.39 -1.14
CA CYS A 103 2.45 -12.97 -1.35
C CYS A 103 3.32 -12.12 -0.42
N ALA A 104 4.07 -11.19 -1.00
CA ALA A 104 4.67 -10.07 -0.30
C ALA A 104 3.87 -8.80 -0.59
N LYS A 105 3.57 -8.01 0.43
CA LYS A 105 2.78 -6.78 0.33
C LYS A 105 3.56 -5.62 0.94
N LEU A 106 4.29 -4.90 0.10
CA LEU A 106 5.26 -3.88 0.50
C LEU A 106 4.65 -2.49 0.30
N PHE A 107 4.61 -1.70 1.36
CA PHE A 107 4.12 -0.31 1.37
C PHE A 107 2.69 -0.08 0.88
N TRP A 108 1.93 -1.15 0.70
CA TRP A 108 0.50 -1.05 0.51
C TRP A 108 -0.21 -0.76 1.83
N TRP A 109 -1.30 0.00 1.78
CA TRP A 109 -2.17 0.18 2.94
C TRP A 109 -2.90 -1.13 3.29
N TRP A 110 -3.50 -1.20 4.45
CA TRP A 110 -4.23 -2.39 4.91
C TRP A 110 -3.32 -3.62 5.11
N ASN A 111 -2.12 -3.41 5.62
CA ASN A 111 -1.16 -4.48 5.85
C ASN A 111 -1.33 -5.18 7.19
N MET A 112 -1.79 -4.48 8.24
CA MET A 112 -1.90 -5.08 9.57
C MET A 112 -2.94 -6.19 9.58
N GLY A 113 -2.50 -7.42 9.90
CA GLY A 113 -3.35 -8.61 9.90
C GLY A 113 -3.82 -9.07 8.52
N ALA A 114 -3.16 -8.64 7.43
CA ALA A 114 -3.42 -9.17 6.09
C ALA A 114 -2.93 -10.62 5.98
N ALA A 115 -3.68 -11.44 5.24
CA ALA A 115 -3.35 -12.85 5.00
C ALA A 115 -2.26 -13.01 3.93
N VAL A 116 -1.07 -12.45 4.18
CA VAL A 116 0.11 -12.50 3.30
C VAL A 116 1.30 -13.10 4.04
N ASP A 117 2.32 -13.53 3.29
CA ASP A 117 3.51 -14.15 3.87
C ASP A 117 4.48 -13.09 4.42
N TRP A 118 4.62 -11.98 3.71
CA TRP A 118 5.45 -10.85 4.11
C TRP A 118 4.71 -9.54 3.90
N SER A 119 4.89 -8.62 4.84
CA SER A 119 4.40 -7.26 4.67
C SER A 119 5.24 -6.25 5.44
N ILE A 120 5.36 -5.05 4.89
CA ILE A 120 5.99 -3.92 5.56
C ILE A 120 5.26 -2.64 5.18
N THR A 121 5.06 -1.74 6.16
CA THR A 121 4.43 -0.43 5.94
C THR A 121 4.78 0.54 7.07
N PRO A 122 4.91 1.86 6.80
CA PRO A 122 5.06 2.85 7.86
C PRO A 122 3.87 2.84 8.83
N ARG A 123 4.16 2.83 10.12
CA ARG A 123 3.17 2.81 11.21
C ARG A 123 3.58 3.77 12.33
N PRO A 124 3.59 5.09 12.06
CA PRO A 124 3.96 6.05 13.08
C PRO A 124 2.95 6.10 14.22
N TYR A 125 3.45 6.46 15.41
CA TYR A 125 2.61 6.76 16.56
C TYR A 125 2.49 8.27 16.74
N TYR A 126 1.30 8.70 17.13
CA TYR A 126 0.96 10.10 17.39
C TYR A 126 0.47 10.22 18.84
N PRO A 127 1.39 10.40 19.83
CA PRO A 127 1.02 10.66 21.20
C PRO A 127 0.21 11.96 21.34
N ALA A 128 -0.56 12.06 22.44
CA ALA A 128 -1.39 13.22 22.71
C ALA A 128 -0.59 14.53 22.92
N ASP A 129 0.69 14.44 23.21
CA ASP A 129 1.61 15.57 23.34
C ASP A 129 2.07 16.18 22.00
N GLY A 130 1.57 15.68 20.89
CA GLY A 130 1.86 16.18 19.53
C GLY A 130 3.14 15.64 18.90
N ARG A 131 3.90 14.78 19.59
CA ARG A 131 5.06 14.12 18.99
C ARG A 131 4.67 13.18 17.86
N LYS A 132 5.61 12.95 16.97
CA LYS A 132 5.53 11.87 15.97
C LYS A 132 6.65 10.88 16.23
N ILE A 133 6.32 9.63 16.51
CA ILE A 133 7.28 8.57 16.73
C ILE A 133 7.32 7.74 15.45
N PRO A 134 8.43 7.80 14.67
CA PRO A 134 8.60 6.95 13.50
C PRO A 134 8.57 5.48 13.90
N ALA A 135 7.80 4.70 13.19
CA ALA A 135 7.79 3.25 13.34
C ALA A 135 7.37 2.60 12.02
N VAL A 136 7.78 1.36 11.85
CA VAL A 136 7.44 0.52 10.71
C VAL A 136 6.80 -0.75 11.25
N TYR A 137 5.66 -1.11 10.68
CA TYR A 137 5.05 -2.42 10.91
C TYR A 137 5.61 -3.39 9.88
N SER A 138 5.96 -4.59 10.31
CA SER A 138 6.32 -5.70 9.42
C SER A 138 5.70 -7.01 9.89
N TRP A 139 5.49 -7.91 8.94
CA TRP A 139 5.08 -9.29 9.20
C TRP A 139 5.82 -10.24 8.25
N PRO A 140 6.50 -11.29 8.76
CA PRO A 140 6.79 -11.52 10.20
C PRO A 140 7.57 -10.33 10.79
N PRO A 141 7.61 -10.17 12.14
CA PRO A 141 8.35 -9.04 12.75
C PRO A 141 9.82 -8.98 12.36
N ALA A 142 10.48 -10.11 12.19
CA ALA A 142 11.88 -10.19 11.77
C ALA A 142 12.13 -9.61 10.38
N TYR A 143 11.14 -9.69 9.47
CA TYR A 143 11.29 -9.24 8.09
C TYR A 143 11.71 -7.78 7.96
N GLY A 144 11.15 -6.89 8.77
CA GLY A 144 11.56 -5.48 8.78
C GLY A 144 13.00 -5.29 9.26
N GLN A 145 13.44 -6.07 10.24
CA GLN A 145 14.82 -6.05 10.73
C GLN A 145 15.79 -6.58 9.67
N ASP A 146 15.43 -7.67 9.00
CA ASP A 146 16.24 -8.25 7.91
C ASP A 146 16.43 -7.24 6.76
N LEU A 147 15.37 -6.51 6.38
CA LEU A 147 15.45 -5.45 5.38
C LEU A 147 16.35 -4.30 5.84
N GLU A 148 16.18 -3.81 7.07
CA GLU A 148 17.02 -2.73 7.59
C GLU A 148 18.50 -3.14 7.71
N GLN A 149 18.80 -4.40 7.97
CA GLN A 149 20.17 -4.93 7.96
C GLN A 149 20.73 -4.99 6.53
N ALA A 150 19.90 -5.32 5.54
CA ALA A 150 20.34 -5.47 4.16
C ALA A 150 20.54 -4.12 3.43
N ILE A 151 19.61 -3.18 3.61
CA ILE A 151 19.55 -1.93 2.83
C ILE A 151 19.53 -0.66 3.69
N GLY A 152 19.74 -0.80 5.01
CA GLY A 152 19.73 0.32 5.97
C GLY A 152 18.34 0.66 6.49
N PRO A 153 18.26 1.55 7.50
CA PRO A 153 16.99 1.94 8.12
C PRO A 153 16.08 2.68 7.13
N PHE A 154 14.77 2.44 7.26
CA PHE A 154 13.78 3.13 6.44
C PHE A 154 13.84 4.65 6.66
N PRO A 155 14.03 5.47 5.60
CA PRO A 155 14.17 6.92 5.71
C PRO A 155 12.80 7.58 5.93
N PHE A 156 12.24 7.42 7.11
CA PHE A 156 10.87 7.77 7.46
C PHE A 156 10.53 9.24 7.21
N PHE A 157 11.47 10.14 7.51
CA PHE A 157 11.25 11.60 7.34
C PHE A 157 11.29 12.06 5.88
N ASP A 158 11.85 11.23 4.99
CA ASP A 158 11.81 11.43 3.54
C ASP A 158 10.61 10.75 2.88
N PHE A 159 9.79 10.06 3.66
CA PHE A 159 8.57 9.40 3.17
C PHE A 159 7.33 10.30 3.31
N TRP A 160 7.22 11.04 4.40
CA TRP A 160 6.08 11.91 4.67
C TRP A 160 6.46 13.35 5.00
N GLY A 161 5.58 14.27 4.57
CA GLY A 161 5.67 15.69 4.86
C GLY A 161 6.45 16.47 3.80
N PRO A 162 6.85 17.70 4.13
CA PRO A 162 7.43 18.61 3.13
C PRO A 162 8.81 18.20 2.63
N LYS A 163 9.45 17.21 3.28
CA LYS A 163 10.74 16.65 2.88
C LYS A 163 10.63 15.33 2.12
N ALA A 164 9.41 14.87 1.84
CA ALA A 164 9.20 13.64 1.08
C ALA A 164 9.95 13.69 -0.26
N GLY A 165 10.68 12.61 -0.58
CA GLY A 165 11.57 12.62 -1.73
C GLY A 165 12.11 11.26 -2.12
N LEU A 166 13.08 11.26 -3.00
CA LEU A 166 13.66 10.07 -3.61
C LEU A 166 14.27 9.04 -2.65
N PRO A 167 14.87 9.39 -1.49
CA PRO A 167 15.47 8.38 -0.61
C PRO A 167 14.48 7.29 -0.20
N SER A 168 13.26 7.66 0.19
CA SER A 168 12.22 6.69 0.57
C SER A 168 11.75 5.85 -0.62
N SER A 169 11.61 6.45 -1.80
CA SER A 169 11.23 5.72 -3.01
C SER A 169 12.30 4.72 -3.45
N ARG A 170 13.58 5.06 -3.32
CA ARG A 170 14.69 4.15 -3.59
C ARG A 170 14.69 2.97 -2.62
N TRP A 171 14.57 3.26 -1.33
CA TRP A 171 14.50 2.23 -0.30
C TRP A 171 13.35 1.23 -0.58
N ILE A 172 12.17 1.75 -0.96
CA ILE A 172 11.01 0.92 -1.31
C ILE A 172 11.26 0.05 -2.55
N ALA A 173 12.03 0.57 -3.50
CA ALA A 173 12.35 -0.17 -4.72
C ALA A 173 13.43 -1.25 -4.50
N GLU A 174 14.26 -1.09 -3.48
CA GLU A 174 15.31 -2.05 -3.09
C GLU A 174 14.78 -3.15 -2.16
N ALA A 175 13.68 -2.89 -1.43
CA ALA A 175 13.06 -3.82 -0.50
C ALA A 175 12.23 -4.91 -1.21
#